data_f94507d2cd38af05cfeaad60249c3650
#
_entry.id   f94507d2cd38af05cfeaad60249c3650
#
_cell.length_a   1.000
_cell.length_b   1.000
_cell.length_c   1.000
_cell.angle_alpha   90.00
_cell.angle_beta   90.00
_cell.angle_gamma   90.00
#
_symmetry.space_group_name_H-M   'P 1'
#
loop_
_entity.id
_entity.type
_entity.pdbx_description
1 polymer ?
#
loop_
_entity_poly.entity_id
_entity_poly.type
_entity_poly.pdbx_seq_one_letter_code
_entity_poly.pdbx_strand_id
1 'polypeptide(L)'
;NDTEGWEIRTYKYLENVGVEDLSFVGNALDGYAHHGEGHAEQAKVGWQYDGAYKPLLLQRVVNSWVRNVHFESVSEALTFAESANSSAYDIRISGKRGHSDVRSQGSSRVFIGKVRDESAGNDVYGKSCQGQFHGCGVSKPSVGTVLWNVTWGNDACFESHATQPRATLIDNCSGGLVYYRAGGDENEVPNHLGDLTLWNLNVTGTDSHASNFAWWSDSDTWWKIFPPIVVGTHGMNVKFSGKEQQQVTYEESTGMKVSPESLYEAQLRERLGYVPGWLNALK
;
A
#
# COMPACT_ATOMS: atom_id res chain seq x y z
N ASN A 1 -28.89 -13.55 -20.58
CA ASN A 1 -28.90 -12.21 -19.96
C ASN A 1 -29.50 -12.31 -18.58
N ASP A 2 -28.74 -12.91 -17.67
CA ASP A 2 -29.18 -12.98 -16.28
C ASP A 2 -28.91 -11.63 -15.64
N THR A 3 -29.95 -10.85 -15.51
CA THR A 3 -30.00 -9.70 -14.60
C THR A 3 -30.44 -10.11 -13.20
N GLU A 4 -30.58 -11.42 -12.98
CA GLU A 4 -30.88 -11.96 -11.66
C GLU A 4 -29.69 -11.73 -10.71
N GLY A 5 -29.96 -11.02 -9.65
CA GLY A 5 -28.99 -10.79 -8.57
C GLY A 5 -28.35 -9.41 -8.50
N TRP A 6 -28.58 -8.52 -9.46
CA TRP A 6 -28.11 -7.14 -9.33
C TRP A 6 -29.14 -6.28 -8.62
N GLU A 7 -28.73 -5.68 -7.50
CA GLU A 7 -29.57 -4.71 -6.80
C GLU A 7 -28.75 -3.51 -6.34
N ILE A 8 -29.37 -2.34 -6.35
CA ILE A 8 -28.79 -1.14 -5.77
C ILE A 8 -29.39 -0.98 -4.38
N ARG A 9 -28.52 -1.02 -3.38
CA ARG A 9 -28.90 -0.79 -1.99
C ARG A 9 -28.27 0.49 -1.47
N THR A 10 -29.02 1.25 -0.71
CA THR A 10 -28.46 2.31 0.12
C THR A 10 -27.89 1.70 1.39
N TYR A 11 -26.81 2.26 1.89
CA TYR A 11 -26.25 1.88 3.19
C TYR A 11 -25.97 3.14 4.03
N LYS A 12 -25.97 2.96 5.33
CA LYS A 12 -25.65 4.05 6.25
C LYS A 12 -24.16 4.33 6.20
N TYR A 13 -23.80 5.58 6.18
CA TYR A 13 -22.43 6.08 6.21
C TYR A 13 -22.31 7.32 7.08
N LEU A 14 -21.10 7.68 7.46
CA LEU A 14 -20.78 8.90 8.17
C LEU A 14 -20.03 9.86 7.23
N GLU A 15 -20.26 11.14 7.40
CA GLU A 15 -19.57 12.18 6.63
C GLU A 15 -18.77 13.10 7.55
N ASN A 16 -17.67 13.62 6.99
CA ASN A 16 -16.86 14.64 7.66
C ASN A 16 -16.33 14.19 9.04
N VAL A 17 -15.93 12.94 9.13
CA VAL A 17 -15.30 12.39 10.34
C VAL A 17 -13.80 12.70 10.31
N GLY A 18 -13.28 13.35 11.33
CA GLY A 18 -11.85 13.64 11.51
C GLY A 18 -11.28 12.89 12.70
N VAL A 19 -10.07 12.35 12.51
CA VAL A 19 -9.22 11.83 13.61
C VAL A 19 -7.87 12.51 13.48
N GLU A 20 -7.49 13.28 14.48
CA GLU A 20 -6.33 14.17 14.39
C GLU A 20 -5.58 14.31 15.71
N ASP A 21 -4.28 14.64 15.59
CA ASP A 21 -3.45 15.12 16.69
C ASP A 21 -3.39 14.16 17.89
N LEU A 22 -3.21 12.86 17.62
CA LEU A 22 -3.14 11.84 18.67
C LEU A 22 -2.20 10.70 18.32
N SER A 23 -1.94 9.84 19.31
CA SER A 23 -1.12 8.64 19.16
C SER A 23 -1.86 7.40 19.63
N PHE A 24 -1.67 6.32 18.90
CA PHE A 24 -2.05 4.97 19.30
C PHE A 24 -0.79 4.19 19.64
N VAL A 25 -0.70 3.73 20.89
CA VAL A 25 0.39 2.86 21.33
C VAL A 25 -0.15 1.45 21.47
N GLY A 26 0.34 0.57 20.64
CA GLY A 26 -0.06 -0.81 20.60
C GLY A 26 0.75 -1.68 21.56
N ASN A 27 0.48 -2.96 21.53
CA ASN A 27 1.14 -3.96 22.36
C ASN A 27 1.72 -5.10 21.51
N ALA A 28 2.20 -4.79 20.31
CA ALA A 28 2.84 -5.76 19.44
C ALA A 28 4.10 -6.34 20.12
N LEU A 29 4.34 -7.62 19.94
CA LEU A 29 5.50 -8.32 20.44
C LEU A 29 6.61 -8.35 19.39
N ASP A 30 7.85 -8.60 19.82
CA ASP A 30 8.94 -8.89 18.89
C ASP A 30 8.71 -10.25 18.21
N GLY A 31 9.28 -10.42 17.04
CA GLY A 31 9.16 -11.65 16.29
C GLY A 31 7.86 -11.74 15.50
N TYR A 32 7.53 -10.69 14.75
CA TYR A 32 6.40 -10.72 13.83
C TYR A 32 6.52 -11.87 12.83
N ALA A 33 5.47 -12.67 12.71
CA ALA A 33 5.32 -13.68 11.68
C ALA A 33 4.16 -13.31 10.76
N HIS A 34 4.46 -13.12 9.50
CA HIS A 34 3.41 -13.06 8.48
C HIS A 34 2.66 -14.41 8.44
N HIS A 35 1.35 -14.39 8.20
CA HIS A 35 0.53 -15.61 8.20
C HIS A 35 0.97 -16.69 7.18
N GLY A 36 1.81 -16.37 6.21
CA GLY A 36 2.43 -17.33 5.29
C GLY A 36 3.80 -17.86 5.76
N GLU A 37 4.45 -17.16 6.69
CA GLU A 37 5.77 -17.50 7.19
C GLU A 37 5.67 -18.01 8.63
N GLY A 38 6.13 -19.25 8.86
CA GLY A 38 6.04 -19.82 10.20
C GLY A 38 4.61 -20.01 10.71
N HIS A 39 3.65 -20.23 9.84
CA HIS A 39 2.23 -20.33 10.17
C HIS A 39 1.93 -21.28 11.34
N ALA A 40 2.65 -22.39 11.44
CA ALA A 40 2.49 -23.32 12.55
C ALA A 40 2.88 -22.71 13.90
N GLU A 41 3.93 -21.89 13.93
CA GLU A 41 4.34 -21.16 15.14
C GLU A 41 3.40 -20.00 15.42
N GLN A 42 2.99 -19.27 14.39
CA GLN A 42 1.99 -18.20 14.50
C GLN A 42 0.64 -18.71 15.00
N ALA A 43 0.21 -19.90 14.56
CA ALA A 43 -1.02 -20.51 15.03
C ALA A 43 -1.00 -20.79 16.55
N LYS A 44 0.19 -21.02 17.14
CA LYS A 44 0.34 -21.22 18.58
C LYS A 44 0.26 -19.92 19.36
N VAL A 45 0.68 -18.80 18.77
CA VAL A 45 0.82 -17.51 19.43
C VAL A 45 0.25 -16.34 18.63
N GLY A 46 -0.58 -16.61 17.64
CA GLY A 46 -1.09 -15.63 16.66
C GLY A 46 -1.70 -14.40 17.31
N TRP A 47 -2.46 -14.58 18.40
CA TRP A 47 -3.01 -13.48 19.17
C TRP A 47 -1.96 -12.56 19.81
N GLN A 48 -0.73 -13.05 20.01
CA GLN A 48 0.37 -12.24 20.57
C GLN A 48 0.96 -11.31 19.51
N TYR A 49 1.04 -11.78 18.26
CA TYR A 49 1.53 -10.95 17.15
C TYR A 49 0.50 -9.90 16.74
N ASP A 50 -0.76 -10.27 16.74
CA ASP A 50 -1.88 -9.41 16.39
C ASP A 50 -2.52 -8.73 17.61
N GLY A 51 -1.87 -8.76 18.76
CA GLY A 51 -2.37 -8.17 20.00
C GLY A 51 -2.60 -6.65 19.98
N ALA A 52 -2.01 -5.97 18.98
CA ALA A 52 -2.26 -4.57 18.69
C ALA A 52 -2.88 -4.42 17.27
N TYR A 53 -3.82 -5.25 16.95
CA TYR A 53 -4.27 -5.57 15.61
C TYR A 53 -4.52 -4.35 14.73
N LYS A 54 -5.62 -3.65 14.92
CA LYS A 54 -5.98 -2.51 14.09
C LYS A 54 -6.61 -1.41 14.96
N PRO A 55 -5.82 -0.45 15.44
CA PRO A 55 -6.33 0.57 16.34
C PRO A 55 -7.35 1.50 15.68
N LEU A 56 -7.26 1.69 14.36
CA LEU A 56 -8.17 2.59 13.66
C LEU A 56 -8.72 1.97 12.38
N LEU A 57 -10.03 1.77 12.37
CA LEU A 57 -10.80 1.34 11.21
C LEU A 57 -11.90 2.37 10.94
N LEU A 58 -11.80 3.08 9.81
CA LEU A 58 -12.86 3.94 9.32
C LEU A 58 -13.66 3.18 8.26
N GLN A 59 -14.82 2.69 8.66
CA GLN A 59 -15.69 1.94 7.77
C GLN A 59 -16.92 2.78 7.38
N ARG A 60 -17.17 2.82 6.06
CA ARG A 60 -18.30 3.54 5.49
C ARG A 60 -18.30 5.02 5.84
N VAL A 61 -17.14 5.66 5.69
CA VAL A 61 -17.01 7.10 5.84
C VAL A 61 -16.83 7.77 4.48
N VAL A 62 -17.31 9.00 4.39
CA VAL A 62 -17.20 9.83 3.18
C VAL A 62 -16.66 11.20 3.56
N ASN A 63 -15.83 11.81 2.72
CA ASN A 63 -15.23 13.12 2.94
C ASN A 63 -14.56 13.25 4.32
N SER A 64 -13.89 12.20 4.74
CA SER A 64 -13.35 12.04 6.10
C SER A 64 -11.82 12.00 6.08
N TRP A 65 -11.20 12.23 7.23
CA TRP A 65 -9.74 12.29 7.26
C TRP A 65 -9.13 11.76 8.55
N VAL A 66 -7.87 11.32 8.41
CA VAL A 66 -6.95 11.04 9.52
C VAL A 66 -5.68 11.83 9.25
N ARG A 67 -5.28 12.69 10.19
CA ARG A 67 -4.08 13.51 9.99
C ARG A 67 -3.29 13.69 11.28
N ASN A 68 -1.98 13.86 11.16
CA ASN A 68 -1.08 14.07 12.29
C ASN A 68 -1.30 13.01 13.39
N VAL A 69 -1.27 11.74 12.99
CA VAL A 69 -1.49 10.60 13.89
C VAL A 69 -0.24 9.72 13.91
N HIS A 70 0.16 9.35 15.10
CA HIS A 70 1.26 8.44 15.34
C HIS A 70 0.74 7.07 15.78
N PHE A 71 1.20 6.03 15.11
CA PHE A 71 0.96 4.63 15.47
C PHE A 71 2.27 4.01 15.93
N GLU A 72 2.30 3.49 17.14
CA GLU A 72 3.49 2.86 17.72
C GLU A 72 3.21 1.40 18.06
N SER A 73 4.03 0.50 17.53
CA SER A 73 3.97 -0.94 17.83
C SER A 73 2.57 -1.55 17.59
N VAL A 74 2.01 -1.29 16.43
CA VAL A 74 0.70 -1.80 16.00
C VAL A 74 0.86 -2.84 14.88
N SER A 75 -0.09 -3.76 14.77
CA SER A 75 -0.08 -4.73 13.66
C SER A 75 -0.47 -4.06 12.34
N GLU A 76 -1.67 -3.52 12.23
CA GLU A 76 -2.11 -2.70 11.11
C GLU A 76 -2.47 -1.30 11.62
N ALA A 77 -1.90 -0.25 11.04
CA ALA A 77 -2.10 1.08 11.59
C ALA A 77 -3.51 1.63 11.33
N LEU A 78 -3.91 1.71 10.07
CA LEU A 78 -5.17 2.33 9.66
C LEU A 78 -5.77 1.63 8.45
N THR A 79 -7.08 1.44 8.45
CA THR A 79 -7.82 1.00 7.26
C THR A 79 -9.02 1.89 6.99
N PHE A 80 -9.15 2.36 5.74
CA PHE A 80 -10.42 2.83 5.19
C PHE A 80 -11.12 1.66 4.52
N ALA A 81 -12.27 1.27 5.03
CA ALA A 81 -13.07 0.18 4.47
C ALA A 81 -14.39 0.69 3.90
N GLU A 82 -14.72 0.28 2.67
CA GLU A 82 -15.99 0.64 2.02
C GLU A 82 -16.28 2.16 2.06
N SER A 83 -15.23 2.97 1.98
CA SER A 83 -15.25 4.42 2.19
C SER A 83 -15.01 5.17 0.88
N ALA A 84 -15.26 6.48 0.88
CA ALA A 84 -15.06 7.28 -0.32
C ALA A 84 -14.53 8.69 -0.02
N ASN A 85 -13.77 9.27 -0.97
CA ASN A 85 -13.28 10.64 -0.92
C ASN A 85 -12.61 10.99 0.41
N SER A 86 -11.86 10.07 0.98
CA SER A 86 -11.27 10.22 2.31
C SER A 86 -9.74 10.23 2.25
N SER A 87 -9.10 10.76 3.28
CA SER A 87 -7.66 11.00 3.23
C SER A 87 -6.98 10.58 4.53
N ALA A 88 -5.79 10.00 4.43
CA ALA A 88 -4.85 9.86 5.53
C ALA A 88 -3.57 10.61 5.16
N TYR A 89 -3.10 11.51 6.01
CA TYR A 89 -1.87 12.23 5.72
C TYR A 89 -1.15 12.70 6.99
N ASP A 90 0.16 12.87 6.84
CA ASP A 90 1.05 13.18 7.97
C ASP A 90 0.94 12.10 9.06
N ILE A 91 1.15 10.87 8.64
CA ILE A 91 1.06 9.69 9.49
C ILE A 91 2.48 9.19 9.78
N ARG A 92 2.73 8.89 11.04
CA ARG A 92 3.96 8.24 11.47
C ARG A 92 3.66 6.86 12.04
N ILE A 93 4.44 5.87 11.64
CA ILE A 93 4.39 4.51 12.17
C ILE A 93 5.77 4.19 12.73
N SER A 94 5.85 3.70 13.96
CA SER A 94 7.12 3.42 14.61
C SER A 94 7.02 2.27 15.62
N GLY A 95 8.11 2.01 16.31
CA GLY A 95 8.18 0.95 17.31
C GLY A 95 8.35 -0.42 16.66
N LYS A 96 7.68 -1.42 17.17
CA LYS A 96 7.81 -2.80 16.71
C LYS A 96 7.09 -3.01 15.39
N ARG A 97 7.73 -3.80 14.53
CA ARG A 97 7.18 -4.21 13.23
C ARG A 97 5.87 -4.98 13.40
N GLY A 98 4.92 -4.66 12.57
CA GLY A 98 3.66 -5.37 12.40
C GLY A 98 3.38 -5.69 10.93
N HIS A 99 2.09 -5.74 10.56
CA HIS A 99 1.65 -6.24 9.26
C HIS A 99 1.64 -5.17 8.17
N SER A 100 0.96 -4.06 8.38
CA SER A 100 0.79 -3.06 7.32
C SER A 100 0.59 -1.64 7.84
N ASP A 101 0.85 -0.68 6.97
CA ASP A 101 0.67 0.75 7.21
C ASP A 101 -0.80 1.17 7.09
N VAL A 102 -1.09 1.92 6.04
CA VAL A 102 -2.43 2.45 5.74
C VAL A 102 -3.01 1.72 4.55
N ARG A 103 -4.22 1.22 4.70
CA ARG A 103 -4.90 0.44 3.67
C ARG A 103 -6.20 1.08 3.20
N SER A 104 -6.39 1.12 1.89
CA SER A 104 -7.66 1.39 1.22
C SER A 104 -8.30 0.05 0.84
N GLN A 105 -9.42 -0.30 1.46
CA GLN A 105 -10.07 -1.59 1.31
C GLN A 105 -11.50 -1.45 0.78
N GLY A 106 -11.74 -1.85 -0.47
CA GLY A 106 -13.06 -1.70 -1.09
C GLY A 106 -13.54 -0.24 -1.14
N SER A 107 -12.61 0.70 -1.19
CA SER A 107 -12.88 2.12 -1.06
C SER A 107 -12.64 2.87 -2.38
N SER A 108 -13.16 4.07 -2.51
CA SER A 108 -13.05 4.87 -3.72
C SER A 108 -12.41 6.22 -3.43
N ARG A 109 -11.40 6.58 -4.24
CA ARG A 109 -10.73 7.90 -4.17
C ARG A 109 -10.20 8.21 -2.77
N VAL A 110 -9.37 7.32 -2.25
CA VAL A 110 -8.64 7.52 -0.98
C VAL A 110 -7.28 8.12 -1.29
N PHE A 111 -6.95 9.21 -0.61
CA PHE A 111 -5.61 9.80 -0.63
C PHE A 111 -4.83 9.37 0.61
N ILE A 112 -3.64 8.81 0.39
CA ILE A 112 -2.70 8.40 1.43
C ILE A 112 -1.42 9.17 1.19
N GLY A 113 -1.13 10.17 2.01
CA GLY A 113 -0.03 11.09 1.76
C GLY A 113 0.89 11.30 2.97
N LYS A 114 2.19 11.45 2.71
CA LYS A 114 3.19 11.71 3.76
C LYS A 114 3.07 10.72 4.93
N VAL A 115 3.05 9.42 4.62
CA VAL A 115 3.16 8.36 5.61
C VAL A 115 4.64 8.00 5.76
N ARG A 116 5.11 7.90 6.99
CA ARG A 116 6.49 7.52 7.32
C ARG A 116 6.46 6.29 8.20
N ASP A 117 6.87 5.17 7.63
CA ASP A 117 7.05 3.93 8.38
C ASP A 117 8.50 3.81 8.84
N GLU A 118 8.68 3.98 10.13
CA GLU A 118 9.95 3.87 10.86
C GLU A 118 9.94 2.67 11.83
N SER A 119 8.98 1.76 11.67
CA SER A 119 8.91 0.57 12.50
C SER A 119 10.06 -0.38 12.19
N ALA A 120 10.46 -1.16 13.17
CA ALA A 120 11.55 -2.10 13.02
C ALA A 120 11.44 -3.24 14.03
N GLY A 121 12.16 -4.33 13.78
CA GLY A 121 12.17 -5.47 14.69
C GLY A 121 12.81 -6.67 14.06
N ASN A 122 12.50 -7.83 14.61
CA ASN A 122 12.92 -9.11 14.05
C ASN A 122 11.69 -9.88 13.56
N ASP A 123 11.86 -10.65 12.52
CA ASP A 123 10.89 -11.68 12.16
C ASP A 123 10.99 -12.87 13.13
N VAL A 124 10.11 -13.85 12.97
CA VAL A 124 10.13 -15.09 13.80
C VAL A 124 11.41 -15.90 13.68
N TYR A 125 12.22 -15.64 12.69
CA TYR A 125 13.53 -16.30 12.47
C TYR A 125 14.69 -15.47 13.02
N GLY A 126 14.40 -14.36 13.70
CA GLY A 126 15.37 -13.44 14.27
C GLY A 126 16.08 -12.55 13.25
N LYS A 127 15.58 -12.44 12.02
CA LYS A 127 16.14 -11.54 11.02
C LYS A 127 15.71 -10.11 11.32
N SER A 128 16.67 -9.21 11.34
CA SER A 128 16.39 -7.76 11.46
C SER A 128 15.64 -7.26 10.24
N CYS A 129 14.55 -6.57 10.48
CA CYS A 129 13.64 -6.03 9.47
C CYS A 129 13.37 -4.55 9.72
N GLN A 130 13.09 -3.82 8.65
CA GLN A 130 12.75 -2.41 8.68
C GLN A 130 11.37 -2.18 8.07
N GLY A 131 10.55 -1.38 8.74
CA GLY A 131 9.19 -1.10 8.35
C GLY A 131 8.22 -2.25 8.66
N GLN A 132 6.93 -1.99 8.46
CA GLN A 132 5.91 -3.01 8.47
C GLN A 132 6.16 -4.04 7.36
N PHE A 133 5.60 -5.24 7.49
CA PHE A 133 5.78 -6.29 6.49
C PHE A 133 5.27 -5.87 5.11
N HIS A 134 4.12 -5.19 5.07
CA HIS A 134 3.62 -4.46 3.91
C HIS A 134 3.60 -2.97 4.21
N GLY A 135 3.95 -2.16 3.25
CA GLY A 135 3.71 -0.72 3.30
C GLY A 135 2.24 -0.35 3.16
N CYS A 136 1.97 0.86 2.71
CA CYS A 136 0.61 1.27 2.36
C CYS A 136 0.07 0.43 1.20
N GLY A 137 -1.26 0.23 1.16
CA GLY A 137 -1.80 -0.66 0.15
C GLY A 137 -3.27 -0.48 -0.19
N VAL A 138 -3.68 -1.29 -1.16
CA VAL A 138 -5.06 -1.39 -1.64
C VAL A 138 -5.52 -2.84 -1.57
N SER A 139 -6.79 -3.03 -1.28
CA SER A 139 -7.39 -4.37 -1.31
C SER A 139 -8.86 -4.30 -1.65
N LYS A 140 -9.44 -5.46 -2.03
CA LYS A 140 -10.82 -5.56 -2.51
C LYS A 140 -11.02 -4.62 -3.72
N PRO A 141 -12.21 -4.36 -4.22
CA PRO A 141 -12.39 -3.52 -5.40
C PRO A 141 -12.19 -2.01 -5.09
N SER A 142 -11.03 -1.64 -4.53
CA SER A 142 -10.65 -0.25 -4.34
C SER A 142 -10.38 0.45 -5.68
N VAL A 143 -10.78 1.70 -5.83
CA VAL A 143 -10.64 2.44 -7.08
C VAL A 143 -10.13 3.86 -6.83
N GLY A 144 -9.10 4.26 -7.56
CA GLY A 144 -8.60 5.64 -7.55
C GLY A 144 -7.86 6.00 -6.26
N THR A 145 -7.14 5.07 -5.67
CA THR A 145 -6.28 5.34 -4.51
C THR A 145 -4.97 5.97 -4.95
N VAL A 146 -4.53 6.98 -4.23
CA VAL A 146 -3.23 7.64 -4.43
C VAL A 146 -2.37 7.45 -3.18
N LEU A 147 -1.17 6.92 -3.36
CA LEU A 147 -0.09 6.95 -2.39
C LEU A 147 0.88 8.06 -2.81
N TRP A 148 1.00 9.11 -2.01
CA TRP A 148 1.81 10.28 -2.34
C TRP A 148 2.85 10.57 -1.25
N ASN A 149 4.12 10.64 -1.62
CA ASN A 149 5.23 10.86 -0.68
C ASN A 149 5.21 9.90 0.52
N VAL A 150 4.91 8.63 0.29
CA VAL A 150 4.91 7.59 1.32
C VAL A 150 6.29 6.95 1.40
N THR A 151 6.75 6.68 2.61
CA THR A 151 7.97 5.89 2.85
C THR A 151 7.66 4.65 3.67
N TRP A 152 8.18 3.51 3.23
CA TRP A 152 8.12 2.23 3.92
C TRP A 152 9.49 1.57 3.99
N GLY A 153 9.60 0.49 4.73
CA GLY A 153 10.87 -0.21 4.96
C GLY A 153 11.50 -0.76 3.68
N ASN A 154 12.82 -0.91 3.70
CA ASN A 154 13.60 -1.38 2.55
C ASN A 154 13.40 -2.87 2.25
N ASP A 155 12.88 -3.65 3.19
CA ASP A 155 12.54 -5.07 3.05
C ASP A 155 11.02 -5.32 2.92
N ALA A 156 10.25 -4.27 2.69
CA ALA A 156 8.81 -4.30 2.47
C ALA A 156 8.45 -3.99 1.00
N CYS A 157 7.17 -3.90 0.72
CA CYS A 157 6.63 -3.44 -0.56
C CYS A 157 5.25 -2.82 -0.30
N PHE A 158 4.81 -1.92 -1.17
CA PHE A 158 3.37 -1.60 -1.19
C PHE A 158 2.58 -2.89 -1.43
N GLU A 159 1.38 -2.95 -0.90
CA GLU A 159 0.55 -4.13 -1.07
C GLU A 159 -0.63 -3.86 -2.01
N SER A 160 -0.81 -4.72 -3.00
CA SER A 160 -2.06 -4.81 -3.74
C SER A 160 -2.66 -6.20 -3.49
N HIS A 161 -3.66 -6.26 -2.62
CA HIS A 161 -4.18 -7.51 -2.08
C HIS A 161 -5.64 -7.69 -2.40
N ALA A 162 -5.96 -8.86 -2.94
CA ALA A 162 -7.31 -9.33 -3.15
C ALA A 162 -8.28 -8.40 -3.88
N THR A 163 -8.99 -8.99 -4.56
CA THR A 163 -10.09 -8.94 -5.48
C THR A 163 -10.24 -7.58 -6.15
N GLN A 164 -9.35 -7.37 -7.12
CA GLN A 164 -9.54 -6.43 -8.22
C GLN A 164 -9.46 -4.92 -7.85
N PRO A 165 -8.54 -4.47 -6.98
CA PRO A 165 -8.24 -3.05 -6.94
C PRO A 165 -7.80 -2.55 -8.32
N ARG A 166 -8.03 -1.28 -8.60
CA ARG A 166 -7.64 -0.68 -9.88
C ARG A 166 -7.43 0.83 -9.78
N ALA A 167 -6.77 1.40 -10.77
CA ALA A 167 -6.48 2.82 -10.86
C ALA A 167 -5.78 3.33 -9.58
N THR A 168 -4.66 2.68 -9.22
CA THR A 168 -3.83 3.06 -8.08
C THR A 168 -2.60 3.79 -8.56
N LEU A 169 -2.32 4.95 -7.98
CA LEU A 169 -1.12 5.73 -8.26
C LEU A 169 -0.18 5.68 -7.04
N ILE A 170 1.05 5.21 -7.27
CA ILE A 170 2.17 5.26 -6.33
C ILE A 170 3.09 6.37 -6.81
N ASP A 171 3.05 7.52 -6.13
CA ASP A 171 3.59 8.78 -6.62
C ASP A 171 4.68 9.32 -5.69
N ASN A 172 5.89 9.43 -6.19
CA ASN A 172 7.06 9.96 -5.49
C ASN A 172 7.29 9.27 -4.12
N CYS A 173 7.04 7.97 -4.07
CA CYS A 173 7.20 7.15 -2.87
C CYS A 173 8.62 6.58 -2.75
N SER A 174 8.97 6.07 -1.56
CA SER A 174 10.27 5.47 -1.30
C SER A 174 10.14 4.24 -0.40
N GLY A 175 10.82 3.16 -0.76
CA GLY A 175 10.80 1.93 0.04
C GLY A 175 11.28 0.72 -0.73
N GLY A 176 11.15 -0.44 -0.13
CA GLY A 176 11.48 -1.70 -0.77
C GLY A 176 10.54 -2.04 -1.92
N LEU A 177 11.05 -2.79 -2.86
CA LEU A 177 10.29 -3.47 -3.90
C LEU A 177 10.62 -4.95 -3.82
N VAL A 178 9.95 -5.65 -2.92
CA VAL A 178 10.18 -7.05 -2.59
C VAL A 178 9.07 -7.89 -3.20
N TYR A 179 9.44 -8.75 -4.12
CA TYR A 179 8.56 -9.52 -4.98
C TYR A 179 7.34 -10.15 -4.26
N TYR A 180 7.59 -11.00 -3.27
CA TYR A 180 6.52 -11.77 -2.63
C TYR A 180 5.70 -10.97 -1.61
N ARG A 181 6.04 -9.70 -1.38
CA ARG A 181 5.29 -8.80 -0.47
C ARG A 181 4.35 -7.85 -1.20
N ALA A 182 4.29 -7.93 -2.53
CA ALA A 182 3.49 -7.02 -3.34
C ALA A 182 1.98 -7.36 -3.40
N GLY A 183 1.56 -8.55 -2.99
CA GLY A 183 0.14 -8.92 -3.09
C GLY A 183 -0.22 -10.28 -2.50
N GLY A 184 -1.49 -10.60 -2.57
CA GLY A 184 -2.11 -11.80 -2.03
C GLY A 184 -1.88 -13.09 -2.81
N ASP A 185 -2.71 -14.09 -2.58
CA ASP A 185 -2.57 -15.43 -3.14
C ASP A 185 -3.48 -15.69 -4.36
N GLU A 186 -3.40 -16.92 -4.88
CA GLU A 186 -4.12 -17.35 -6.10
C GLU A 186 -5.65 -17.39 -5.95
N ASN A 187 -6.17 -17.53 -4.74
CA ASN A 187 -7.60 -17.59 -4.51
C ASN A 187 -8.27 -16.21 -4.58
N GLU A 188 -7.47 -15.17 -4.66
CA GLU A 188 -7.90 -13.77 -4.56
C GLU A 188 -7.48 -12.91 -5.75
N VAL A 189 -7.11 -13.54 -6.86
CA VAL A 189 -6.63 -12.86 -8.06
C VAL A 189 -7.76 -12.29 -8.93
N PRO A 190 -7.45 -11.27 -9.73
CA PRO A 190 -6.19 -10.51 -9.73
C PRO A 190 -6.07 -9.63 -8.48
N ASN A 191 -4.87 -9.54 -7.94
CA ASN A 191 -4.60 -8.65 -6.81
C ASN A 191 -4.57 -7.17 -7.22
N HIS A 192 -4.36 -6.90 -8.51
CA HIS A 192 -4.62 -5.61 -9.13
C HIS A 192 -5.10 -5.80 -10.57
N LEU A 193 -6.30 -5.29 -10.87
CA LEU A 193 -6.94 -5.53 -12.17
C LEU A 193 -6.41 -4.65 -13.30
N GLY A 194 -5.92 -3.44 -13.01
CA GLY A 194 -5.41 -2.55 -14.05
C GLY A 194 -5.17 -1.12 -13.58
N ASP A 195 -4.47 -0.37 -14.41
CA ASP A 195 -4.15 1.03 -14.17
C ASP A 195 -3.34 1.27 -12.88
N LEU A 196 -2.48 0.32 -12.49
CA LEU A 196 -1.45 0.56 -11.48
C LEU A 196 -0.36 1.40 -12.13
N THR A 197 -0.03 2.53 -11.52
CA THR A 197 1.02 3.42 -11.98
C THR A 197 2.04 3.65 -10.87
N LEU A 198 3.31 3.38 -11.18
CA LEU A 198 4.46 3.74 -10.34
C LEU A 198 5.13 4.96 -10.97
N TRP A 199 5.11 6.08 -10.29
CA TRP A 199 5.70 7.32 -10.74
C TRP A 199 6.79 7.80 -9.78
N ASN A 200 8.02 7.90 -10.25
CA ASN A 200 9.19 8.31 -9.46
C ASN A 200 9.36 7.50 -8.15
N LEU A 201 9.12 6.20 -8.19
CA LEU A 201 9.38 5.33 -7.05
C LEU A 201 10.88 5.20 -6.80
N ASN A 202 11.34 5.60 -5.60
CA ASN A 202 12.69 5.39 -5.12
C ASN A 202 12.81 4.02 -4.43
N VAL A 203 13.40 3.05 -5.09
CA VAL A 203 13.60 1.71 -4.54
C VAL A 203 14.81 1.72 -3.60
N THR A 204 14.58 1.50 -2.32
CA THR A 204 15.63 1.50 -1.28
C THR A 204 16.10 0.10 -0.90
N GLY A 205 15.36 -0.93 -1.27
CA GLY A 205 15.70 -2.32 -1.02
C GLY A 205 14.97 -3.25 -1.97
N THR A 206 15.53 -4.42 -2.18
CA THR A 206 14.95 -5.47 -3.03
C THR A 206 15.48 -6.83 -2.60
N ASP A 207 14.96 -7.87 -3.20
CA ASP A 207 15.40 -9.25 -3.00
C ASP A 207 16.18 -9.78 -4.21
N SER A 208 16.41 -11.08 -4.26
CA SER A 208 17.11 -11.75 -5.35
C SER A 208 16.47 -11.60 -6.74
N HIS A 209 15.25 -11.08 -6.80
CA HIS A 209 14.50 -10.90 -8.04
C HIS A 209 14.75 -9.54 -8.74
N ALA A 210 15.56 -8.66 -8.14
CA ALA A 210 15.81 -7.31 -8.67
C ALA A 210 16.26 -7.27 -10.14
N SER A 211 17.08 -8.22 -10.56
CA SER A 211 17.60 -8.29 -11.93
C SER A 211 16.58 -8.81 -12.95
N ASN A 212 15.49 -9.35 -12.48
CA ASN A 212 14.42 -9.94 -13.28
C ASN A 212 13.10 -9.90 -12.50
N PHE A 213 12.70 -8.70 -12.10
CA PHE A 213 11.50 -8.50 -11.30
C PHE A 213 10.25 -8.84 -12.11
N ALA A 214 9.44 -9.72 -11.55
CA ALA A 214 8.16 -10.10 -12.11
C ALA A 214 7.06 -9.99 -11.05
N TRP A 215 5.89 -9.55 -11.44
CA TRP A 215 4.75 -9.46 -10.52
C TRP A 215 4.14 -10.80 -10.18
N TRP A 216 4.53 -11.85 -10.88
CA TRP A 216 4.16 -13.26 -10.64
C TRP A 216 5.29 -14.17 -11.09
N SER A 217 5.32 -15.37 -10.56
CA SER A 217 6.29 -16.40 -10.93
C SER A 217 5.93 -17.03 -12.29
N ASP A 218 6.91 -17.53 -13.02
CA ASP A 218 6.67 -18.29 -14.26
C ASP A 218 5.91 -19.59 -14.04
N SER A 219 5.96 -20.11 -12.82
CA SER A 219 5.17 -21.29 -12.43
C SER A 219 3.72 -20.96 -12.12
N ASP A 220 3.41 -19.66 -11.93
CA ASP A 220 2.06 -19.23 -11.64
C ASP A 220 1.21 -19.27 -12.92
N THR A 221 0.03 -19.83 -12.81
CA THR A 221 -0.96 -19.89 -13.90
C THR A 221 -2.01 -18.78 -13.81
N TRP A 222 -1.83 -17.82 -12.94
CA TRP A 222 -2.76 -16.76 -12.60
C TRP A 222 -2.03 -15.41 -12.46
N TRP A 223 -2.76 -14.34 -12.70
CA TRP A 223 -2.23 -12.98 -12.66
C TRP A 223 -2.42 -12.34 -11.29
N LYS A 224 -1.33 -12.08 -10.59
CA LYS A 224 -1.35 -11.32 -9.33
C LYS A 224 -1.65 -9.85 -9.57
N ILE A 225 -0.85 -9.24 -10.43
CA ILE A 225 -0.96 -7.83 -10.78
C ILE A 225 -0.90 -7.73 -12.30
N PHE A 226 -1.92 -7.15 -12.91
CA PHE A 226 -1.88 -6.83 -14.33
C PHE A 226 -0.77 -5.83 -14.61
N PRO A 227 -0.09 -5.92 -15.76
CA PRO A 227 1.10 -5.13 -16.05
C PRO A 227 0.90 -3.63 -15.79
N PRO A 228 1.68 -3.03 -14.86
CA PRO A 228 1.55 -1.62 -14.52
C PRO A 228 2.23 -0.69 -15.52
N ILE A 229 2.00 0.59 -15.36
CA ILE A 229 2.79 1.69 -15.93
C ILE A 229 3.90 2.01 -14.92
N VAL A 230 5.16 2.04 -15.39
CA VAL A 230 6.32 2.31 -14.54
C VAL A 230 7.13 3.45 -15.16
N VAL A 231 7.23 4.58 -14.47
CA VAL A 231 7.95 5.76 -14.94
C VAL A 231 8.84 6.33 -13.85
N GLY A 232 10.11 6.53 -14.17
CA GLY A 232 11.05 7.19 -13.25
C GLY A 232 11.44 6.35 -12.03
N THR A 233 11.27 5.04 -12.04
CA THR A 233 11.74 4.17 -10.97
C THR A 233 13.25 4.26 -10.87
N HIS A 234 13.77 4.56 -9.68
CA HIS A 234 15.19 4.82 -9.44
C HIS A 234 15.63 4.30 -8.06
N GLY A 235 16.86 4.63 -7.65
CA GLY A 235 17.47 4.07 -6.45
C GLY A 235 18.19 2.76 -6.78
N MET A 236 17.76 1.65 -6.21
CA MET A 236 18.29 0.34 -6.60
C MET A 236 17.84 -0.01 -8.01
N ASN A 237 18.73 -0.67 -8.75
CA ASN A 237 18.45 -1.07 -10.11
C ASN A 237 17.50 -2.29 -10.12
N VAL A 238 16.26 -2.04 -10.48
CA VAL A 238 15.24 -3.07 -10.68
C VAL A 238 14.91 -3.13 -12.17
N LYS A 239 14.96 -4.33 -12.73
CA LYS A 239 14.59 -4.57 -14.13
C LYS A 239 13.30 -5.36 -14.17
N PHE A 240 12.29 -4.77 -14.76
CA PHE A 240 11.02 -5.43 -15.07
C PHE A 240 11.16 -6.24 -16.35
N SER A 241 12.00 -7.27 -16.31
CA SER A 241 12.24 -8.08 -17.49
C SER A 241 11.16 -9.14 -17.62
N GLY A 242 10.30 -8.97 -18.60
CA GLY A 242 9.39 -10.03 -19.00
C GLY A 242 10.17 -11.25 -19.43
N LYS A 243 9.89 -12.37 -18.84
CA LYS A 243 10.17 -13.65 -19.45
C LYS A 243 9.15 -13.84 -20.58
N GLU A 244 8.37 -14.88 -20.60
CA GLU A 244 7.38 -15.10 -21.65
C GLU A 244 6.16 -14.15 -21.59
N GLN A 245 5.95 -13.48 -20.46
CA GLN A 245 4.79 -12.63 -20.22
C GLN A 245 5.21 -11.18 -19.98
N GLN A 246 4.43 -10.25 -20.50
CA GLN A 246 4.66 -8.83 -20.32
C GLN A 246 4.46 -8.42 -18.86
N GLN A 247 5.51 -7.93 -18.21
CA GLN A 247 5.48 -7.52 -16.81
C GLN A 247 5.09 -6.05 -16.61
N VAL A 248 5.21 -5.22 -17.63
CA VAL A 248 4.82 -3.80 -17.61
C VAL A 248 4.07 -3.46 -18.88
N THR A 249 3.07 -2.60 -18.80
CA THR A 249 2.38 -2.05 -19.98
C THR A 249 3.21 -0.97 -20.62
N TYR A 250 3.87 -0.15 -19.82
CA TYR A 250 4.72 0.93 -20.26
C TYR A 250 5.84 1.14 -19.24
N GLU A 251 7.06 1.32 -19.73
CA GLU A 251 8.23 1.60 -18.90
C GLU A 251 9.03 2.74 -19.52
N GLU A 252 9.39 3.72 -18.69
CA GLU A 252 10.18 4.87 -19.11
C GLU A 252 11.12 5.34 -17.99
N SER A 253 12.30 5.78 -18.38
CA SER A 253 13.27 6.46 -17.50
C SER A 253 13.66 5.64 -16.27
N THR A 254 13.83 4.33 -16.42
CA THR A 254 14.34 3.47 -15.36
C THR A 254 15.76 3.91 -14.97
N GLY A 255 15.98 4.08 -13.68
CA GLY A 255 17.24 4.53 -13.09
C GLY A 255 17.32 6.04 -12.83
N MET A 256 16.34 6.83 -13.24
CA MET A 256 16.34 8.28 -13.01
C MET A 256 14.95 8.84 -12.78
N LYS A 257 14.88 9.88 -11.95
CA LYS A 257 13.63 10.64 -11.76
C LYS A 257 13.21 11.35 -13.04
N VAL A 258 11.91 11.50 -13.22
CA VAL A 258 11.32 12.30 -14.30
C VAL A 258 10.61 13.55 -13.78
N SER A 259 10.34 14.48 -14.66
CA SER A 259 9.49 15.65 -14.43
C SER A 259 8.12 15.44 -15.08
N PRO A 260 7.03 15.80 -14.41
CA PRO A 260 6.95 16.41 -13.07
C PRO A 260 7.35 15.45 -11.96
N GLU A 261 7.84 15.96 -10.83
CA GLU A 261 8.25 15.15 -9.69
C GLU A 261 7.08 14.32 -9.15
N SER A 262 5.90 14.91 -9.07
CA SER A 262 4.65 14.25 -8.70
C SER A 262 3.63 14.32 -9.84
N LEU A 263 3.18 13.17 -10.29
CA LEU A 263 2.10 13.05 -11.28
C LEU A 263 0.78 13.52 -10.69
N TYR A 264 0.50 13.20 -9.43
CA TYR A 264 -0.74 13.62 -8.75
C TYR A 264 -0.86 15.15 -8.70
N GLU A 265 0.21 15.83 -8.32
CA GLU A 265 0.21 17.30 -8.30
C GLU A 265 0.06 17.91 -9.69
N ALA A 266 0.68 17.32 -10.70
CA ALA A 266 0.53 17.75 -12.08
C ALA A 266 -0.92 17.58 -12.56
N GLN A 267 -1.55 16.47 -12.25
CA GLN A 267 -2.96 16.23 -12.56
C GLN A 267 -3.90 17.21 -11.81
N LEU A 268 -3.60 17.53 -10.55
CA LEU A 268 -4.35 18.54 -9.81
C LEU A 268 -4.22 19.92 -10.45
N ARG A 269 -3.00 20.30 -10.83
CA ARG A 269 -2.75 21.58 -11.50
C ARG A 269 -3.49 21.68 -12.83
N GLU A 270 -3.45 20.62 -13.63
CA GLU A 270 -4.17 20.58 -14.90
C GLU A 270 -5.70 20.70 -14.70
N ARG A 271 -6.23 19.97 -13.74
CA ARG A 271 -7.68 19.94 -13.48
C ARG A 271 -8.21 21.17 -12.78
N LEU A 272 -7.46 21.73 -11.81
CA LEU A 272 -7.93 22.81 -10.93
C LEU A 272 -7.31 24.16 -11.27
N GLY A 273 -6.25 24.21 -12.07
CA GLY A 273 -5.44 25.39 -12.30
C GLY A 273 -4.41 25.69 -11.19
N TYR A 274 -4.40 24.91 -10.11
CA TYR A 274 -3.48 25.08 -8.98
C TYR A 274 -3.26 23.79 -8.21
N VAL A 275 -2.22 23.75 -7.39
CA VAL A 275 -2.05 22.70 -6.35
C VAL A 275 -2.66 23.22 -5.05
N PRO A 276 -3.56 22.48 -4.40
CA PRO A 276 -4.19 22.93 -3.16
C PRO A 276 -3.20 23.29 -2.06
N GLY A 277 -3.47 24.35 -1.31
CA GLY A 277 -2.57 24.88 -0.28
C GLY A 277 -2.25 23.87 0.82
N TRP A 278 -3.21 23.05 1.20
CA TRP A 278 -3.00 21.99 2.19
C TRP A 278 -1.99 20.94 1.73
N LEU A 279 -1.98 20.59 0.44
CA LEU A 279 -1.01 19.64 -0.12
C LEU A 279 0.39 20.25 -0.16
N ASN A 280 0.52 21.55 -0.50
CA ASN A 280 1.79 22.25 -0.44
C ASN A 280 2.33 22.35 1.01
N ALA A 281 1.45 22.46 1.99
CA ALA A 281 1.86 22.50 3.41
C ALA A 281 2.36 21.14 3.94
N LEU A 282 2.09 20.05 3.21
CA LEU A 282 2.60 18.72 3.56
C LEU A 282 4.01 18.44 3.05
N LYS A 283 4.55 19.23 2.14
CA LYS A 283 5.92 19.07 1.63
C LYS A 283 6.94 19.43 2.69
#